data_4f6829d2ac515c9cdcc8b394f3efdc77
#
_entry.id   4f6829d2ac515c9cdcc8b394f3efdc77
#
_cell.length_a   1.000
_cell.length_b   1.000
_cell.length_c   1.000
_cell.angle_alpha   90.00
_cell.angle_beta   90.00
_cell.angle_gamma   90.00
#
_symmetry.space_group_name_H-M   'P 1'
#
loop_
_entity.id
_entity.type
_entity.pdbx_description
1 polymer ?
#
loop_
_entity_poly.entity_id
_entity_poly.type
_entity_poly.pdbx_seq_one_letter_code
_entity_poly.pdbx_strand_id
1 'polypeptide(L)'
;TNEFLKKQQEEAEDSGYIEVLKREDIHFKREYADLDRLDIVLSDLEFSDRMTVDLGGMTARIFHTEAPHSEDTVCIYIPEEKVLFLGDSTSEDFFNDGYMDRDKLASLIRTIRSMDCKYCILSHCEPLGKEDLLCYLESIL
;
A
#
# COMPACT_ATOMS: atom_id res chain seq x y z
N THR A 1 -0.85 7.29 -21.32
CA THR A 1 -1.66 6.52 -20.36
C THR A 1 -2.22 5.29 -21.02
N ASN A 2 -2.88 5.42 -22.16
CA ASN A 2 -3.36 4.28 -22.97
C ASN A 2 -2.22 3.37 -23.45
N GLU A 3 -1.03 3.91 -23.74
CA GLU A 3 0.13 3.11 -24.14
C GLU A 3 0.73 2.31 -22.98
N PHE A 4 0.77 2.85 -21.76
CA PHE A 4 1.24 2.14 -20.59
C PHE A 4 0.30 0.97 -20.23
N LEU A 5 -1.01 1.21 -20.19
CA LEU A 5 -2.01 0.16 -19.93
C LEU A 5 -2.05 -0.89 -21.06
N LYS A 6 -1.87 -0.49 -22.32
CA LYS A 6 -1.75 -1.42 -23.44
C LYS A 6 -0.48 -2.26 -23.34
N LYS A 7 0.66 -1.66 -22.99
CA LYS A 7 1.89 -2.37 -22.77
C LYS A 7 1.80 -3.37 -21.62
N GLN A 8 1.18 -2.97 -20.50
CA GLN A 8 0.89 -3.89 -19.39
C GLN A 8 -0.07 -5.01 -19.80
N GLN A 9 -1.09 -4.71 -20.62
CA GLN A 9 -1.99 -5.73 -21.16
C GLN A 9 -1.26 -6.71 -22.10
N GLU A 10 -0.36 -6.21 -22.94
CA GLU A 10 0.45 -7.03 -23.87
C GLU A 10 1.46 -7.91 -23.11
N GLU A 11 2.07 -7.40 -22.04
CA GLU A 11 3.00 -8.15 -21.18
C GLU A 11 2.30 -9.20 -20.29
N ALA A 12 0.99 -9.03 -20.03
CA ALA A 12 0.20 -9.88 -19.15
C ALA A 12 -0.56 -11.02 -19.88
N GLU A 13 -0.42 -11.17 -21.19
CA GLU A 13 -1.20 -12.13 -22.01
C GLU A 13 -1.13 -13.59 -21.55
N ASP A 14 -0.22 -13.94 -20.63
CA ASP A 14 0.03 -15.34 -20.23
C ASP A 14 -0.33 -15.66 -18.77
N SER A 15 -0.92 -14.75 -17.97
CA SER A 15 -0.88 -14.90 -16.50
C SER A 15 -2.19 -14.84 -15.72
N GLY A 16 -3.36 -14.85 -16.30
CA GLY A 16 -4.62 -14.59 -15.54
C GLY A 16 -4.79 -13.13 -15.07
N TYR A 17 -3.72 -12.32 -15.18
CA TYR A 17 -3.69 -10.89 -14.89
C TYR A 17 -4.72 -10.11 -15.73
N ILE A 18 -5.01 -10.56 -16.95
CA ILE A 18 -6.06 -9.99 -17.81
C ILE A 18 -7.45 -10.04 -17.18
N GLU A 19 -7.79 -11.13 -16.46
CA GLU A 19 -9.08 -11.25 -15.77
C GLU A 19 -9.16 -10.27 -14.59
N VAL A 20 -8.05 -10.04 -13.89
CA VAL A 20 -7.94 -9.05 -12.83
C VAL A 20 -8.08 -7.64 -13.42
N LEU A 21 -7.35 -7.32 -14.48
CA LEU A 21 -7.45 -6.03 -15.17
C LEU A 21 -8.86 -5.76 -15.70
N LYS A 22 -9.55 -6.76 -16.28
CA LYS A 22 -10.93 -6.60 -16.75
C LYS A 22 -11.90 -6.34 -15.61
N ARG A 23 -11.71 -6.97 -14.46
CA ARG A 23 -12.50 -6.74 -13.26
C ARG A 23 -12.28 -5.32 -12.74
N GLU A 24 -11.03 -4.87 -12.67
CA GLU A 24 -10.66 -3.53 -12.23
C GLU A 24 -11.03 -2.43 -13.25
N ASP A 25 -11.02 -2.74 -14.53
CA ASP A 25 -11.48 -1.82 -15.59
C ASP A 25 -12.92 -1.32 -15.35
N ILE A 26 -13.77 -2.13 -14.71
CA ILE A 26 -15.13 -1.74 -14.30
C ILE A 26 -15.09 -0.65 -13.23
N HIS A 27 -14.22 -0.76 -12.24
CA HIS A 27 -14.05 0.22 -11.17
C HIS A 27 -13.39 1.49 -11.72
N PHE A 28 -12.35 1.35 -12.51
CA PHE A 28 -11.67 2.45 -13.19
C PHE A 28 -12.64 3.27 -14.06
N LYS A 29 -13.48 2.61 -14.87
CA LYS A 29 -14.47 3.26 -15.72
C LYS A 29 -15.60 3.94 -14.94
N ARG A 30 -15.92 3.47 -13.75
CA ARG A 30 -16.88 4.13 -12.86
C ARG A 30 -16.33 5.43 -12.30
N GLU A 31 -15.07 5.43 -11.92
CA GLU A 31 -14.41 6.57 -11.27
C GLU A 31 -13.95 7.59 -12.31
N TYR A 32 -13.43 7.11 -13.43
CA TYR A 32 -12.90 7.93 -14.51
C TYR A 32 -13.70 7.69 -15.81
N ALA A 33 -14.86 8.33 -15.88
CA ALA A 33 -15.79 8.14 -17.03
C ALA A 33 -15.19 8.58 -18.39
N ASP A 34 -14.15 9.42 -18.38
CA ASP A 34 -13.44 9.93 -19.55
C ASP A 34 -11.92 9.79 -19.36
N LEU A 35 -11.38 8.65 -19.77
CA LEU A 35 -9.95 8.35 -19.65
C LEU A 35 -9.05 9.27 -20.51
N ASP A 36 -9.60 9.89 -21.56
CA ASP A 36 -8.84 10.82 -22.41
C ASP A 36 -8.55 12.15 -21.69
N ARG A 37 -9.26 12.43 -20.59
CA ARG A 37 -9.06 13.61 -19.73
C ARG A 37 -8.23 13.34 -18.50
N LEU A 38 -7.72 12.12 -18.34
CA LEU A 38 -6.84 11.75 -17.23
C LEU A 38 -5.45 12.34 -17.46
N ASP A 39 -5.05 13.26 -16.59
CA ASP A 39 -3.71 13.82 -16.59
C ASP A 39 -2.86 13.08 -15.55
N ILE A 40 -1.90 12.28 -16.01
CA ILE A 40 -0.99 11.55 -15.15
C ILE A 40 0.23 12.41 -14.89
N VAL A 41 0.33 12.88 -13.67
CA VAL A 41 1.47 13.66 -13.19
C VAL A 41 2.51 12.72 -12.60
N LEU A 42 3.76 12.84 -13.07
CA LEU A 42 4.89 12.13 -12.47
C LEU A 42 5.28 12.77 -11.14
N SER A 43 5.86 11.98 -10.23
CA SER A 43 6.36 12.47 -8.96
C SER A 43 7.56 13.43 -9.16
N ASP A 44 7.58 14.53 -8.41
CA ASP A 44 8.71 15.47 -8.39
C ASP A 44 9.86 14.97 -7.48
N LEU A 45 9.57 14.07 -6.56
CA LEU A 45 10.52 13.50 -5.60
C LEU A 45 10.43 11.98 -5.60
N GLU A 46 11.56 11.33 -5.68
CA GLU A 46 11.70 9.87 -5.58
C GLU A 46 12.63 9.52 -4.42
N PHE A 47 12.36 8.43 -3.72
CA PHE A 47 13.24 7.88 -2.69
C PHE A 47 13.25 6.36 -2.74
N SER A 48 14.35 5.73 -2.29
CA SER A 48 14.52 4.29 -2.39
C SER A 48 14.22 3.52 -1.10
N ASP A 49 14.51 4.12 0.06
CA ASP A 49 14.41 3.44 1.36
C ASP A 49 13.60 4.26 2.36
N ARG A 50 14.05 5.48 2.63
CA ARG A 50 13.39 6.38 3.58
C ARG A 50 13.56 7.84 3.24
N MET A 51 12.57 8.63 3.65
CA MET A 51 12.58 10.07 3.55
C MET A 51 11.99 10.67 4.82
N THR A 52 12.48 11.86 5.21
CA THR A 52 11.92 12.62 6.32
C THR A 52 11.45 13.97 5.82
N VAL A 53 10.23 14.34 6.16
CA VAL A 53 9.61 15.61 5.78
C VAL A 53 9.24 16.38 7.05
N ASP A 54 9.68 17.62 7.14
CA ASP A 54 9.25 18.57 8.17
C ASP A 54 7.91 19.18 7.77
N LEU A 55 6.89 18.95 8.58
CA LEU A 55 5.53 19.46 8.37
C LEU A 55 5.24 20.76 9.11
N GLY A 56 6.29 21.43 9.67
CA GLY A 56 6.10 22.65 10.43
C GLY A 56 5.60 22.43 11.85
N GLY A 57 6.33 21.64 12.62
CA GLY A 57 6.01 21.28 14.02
C GLY A 57 5.73 19.80 14.25
N MET A 58 5.63 19.04 13.21
CA MET A 58 5.59 17.56 13.21
C MET A 58 6.53 17.02 12.15
N THR A 59 6.94 15.77 12.29
CA THR A 59 7.85 15.09 11.39
C THR A 59 7.16 13.90 10.74
N ALA A 60 7.11 13.84 9.41
CA ALA A 60 6.72 12.63 8.70
C ALA A 60 7.97 11.80 8.36
N ARG A 61 8.09 10.60 8.90
CA ARG A 61 9.10 9.61 8.53
C ARG A 61 8.47 8.62 7.58
N ILE A 62 8.83 8.71 6.32
CA ILE A 62 8.31 7.88 5.23
C ILE A 62 9.34 6.81 4.95
N PHE A 63 8.92 5.55 4.89
CA PHE A 63 9.84 4.45 4.66
C PHE A 63 9.18 3.30 3.91
N HIS A 64 9.98 2.65 3.07
CA HIS A 64 9.61 1.41 2.40
C HIS A 64 9.62 0.25 3.41
N THR A 65 8.71 -0.69 3.27
CA THR A 65 8.67 -1.94 4.04
C THR A 65 8.16 -3.09 3.18
N GLU A 66 8.70 -4.27 3.40
CA GLU A 66 8.10 -5.48 2.84
C GLU A 66 6.71 -5.69 3.42
N ALA A 67 5.75 -5.90 2.55
CA ALA A 67 4.36 -6.13 2.93
C ALA A 67 3.69 -7.11 1.98
N PRO A 68 2.70 -7.91 2.44
CA PRO A 68 2.04 -8.88 1.58
C PRO A 68 1.28 -8.24 0.43
N HIS A 69 0.74 -7.02 0.61
CA HIS A 69 -0.10 -6.37 -0.39
C HIS A 69 0.67 -5.96 -1.65
N SER A 70 1.86 -5.41 -1.50
CA SER A 70 2.65 -4.88 -2.62
C SER A 70 4.13 -4.79 -2.25
N GLU A 71 5.02 -4.98 -3.25
CA GLU A 71 6.47 -4.86 -3.06
C GLU A 71 6.94 -3.42 -2.85
N ASP A 72 6.18 -2.44 -3.32
CA ASP A 72 6.48 -1.01 -3.21
C ASP A 72 5.77 -0.33 -2.04
N THR A 73 5.31 -1.10 -1.06
CA THR A 73 4.59 -0.58 0.11
C THR A 73 5.39 0.45 0.88
N VAL A 74 4.75 1.58 1.14
CA VAL A 74 5.29 2.70 1.90
C VAL A 74 4.46 2.95 3.14
N CYS A 75 5.14 3.10 4.29
CA CYS A 75 4.52 3.50 5.55
C CYS A 75 4.95 4.92 5.94
N ILE A 76 4.09 5.61 6.70
CA ILE A 76 4.39 6.95 7.22
C ILE A 76 4.24 6.93 8.74
N TYR A 77 5.28 7.33 9.44
CA TYR A 77 5.26 7.44 10.90
C TYR A 77 5.38 8.88 11.35
N ILE A 78 4.47 9.31 12.23
CA ILE A 78 4.46 10.62 12.88
C ILE A 78 4.85 10.42 14.35
N PRO A 79 6.12 10.66 14.73
CA PRO A 79 6.62 10.38 16.09
C PRO A 79 5.90 11.18 17.18
N GLU A 80 5.61 12.44 16.91
CA GLU A 80 5.01 13.38 17.86
C GLU A 80 3.59 12.93 18.27
N GLU A 81 2.86 12.33 17.33
CA GLU A 81 1.50 11.82 17.54
C GLU A 81 1.47 10.31 17.85
N LYS A 82 2.61 9.62 17.73
CA LYS A 82 2.71 8.16 17.85
C LYS A 82 1.75 7.41 16.93
N VAL A 83 1.60 7.89 15.70
CA VAL A 83 0.72 7.34 14.68
C VAL A 83 1.53 6.76 13.54
N LEU A 84 1.17 5.53 13.15
CA LEU A 84 1.74 4.82 12.00
C LEU A 84 0.66 4.62 10.93
N PHE A 85 0.83 5.23 9.76
CA PHE A 85 0.00 5.00 8.59
C PHE A 85 0.57 3.81 7.81
N LEU A 86 -0.24 2.81 7.59
CA LEU A 86 0.11 1.55 6.97
C LEU A 86 -0.50 1.38 5.56
N GLY A 87 -1.49 2.21 5.19
CA GLY A 87 -2.19 2.03 3.93
C GLY A 87 -2.85 0.65 3.84
N ASP A 88 -2.66 -0.04 2.73
CA ASP A 88 -3.17 -1.38 2.47
C ASP A 88 -2.16 -2.49 2.78
N SER A 89 -1.03 -2.15 3.42
CA SER A 89 0.10 -3.05 3.64
C SER A 89 -0.26 -4.38 4.31
N THR A 90 -1.35 -4.43 5.08
CA THR A 90 -1.78 -5.63 5.81
C THR A 90 -2.73 -6.54 5.02
N SER A 91 -3.12 -6.11 3.82
CA SER A 91 -4.04 -6.85 2.95
C SER A 91 -3.29 -7.88 2.10
N GLU A 92 -4.04 -8.77 1.49
CA GLU A 92 -3.54 -9.74 0.52
C GLU A 92 -3.03 -9.05 -0.75
N ASP A 93 -2.18 -9.74 -1.50
CA ASP A 93 -1.77 -9.33 -2.85
C ASP A 93 -2.94 -9.50 -3.81
N PHE A 94 -3.59 -8.39 -4.11
CA PHE A 94 -4.77 -8.34 -4.97
C PHE A 94 -4.49 -8.81 -6.41
N PHE A 95 -3.30 -8.53 -6.91
CA PHE A 95 -2.90 -8.90 -8.28
C PHE A 95 -2.44 -10.36 -8.40
N ASN A 96 -2.23 -11.03 -7.28
CA ASN A 96 -1.86 -12.44 -7.20
C ASN A 96 -2.98 -13.28 -6.55
N ASP A 97 -4.20 -13.15 -7.08
CA ASP A 97 -5.41 -13.87 -6.65
C ASP A 97 -5.72 -13.80 -5.14
N GLY A 98 -5.36 -12.71 -4.49
CA GLY A 98 -5.54 -12.54 -3.06
C GLY A 98 -4.59 -13.41 -2.24
N TYR A 99 -3.38 -13.69 -2.75
CA TYR A 99 -2.38 -14.45 -2.02
C TYR A 99 -1.87 -13.66 -0.81
N MET A 100 -1.89 -14.28 0.37
CA MET A 100 -1.28 -13.75 1.58
C MET A 100 0.12 -14.32 1.75
N ASP A 101 1.13 -13.51 1.47
CA ASP A 101 2.52 -13.86 1.74
C ASP A 101 2.82 -13.79 3.24
N ARG A 102 2.90 -14.97 3.88
CA ARG A 102 3.08 -15.08 5.33
C ARG A 102 4.46 -14.60 5.79
N ASP A 103 5.50 -14.74 4.98
CA ASP A 103 6.84 -14.28 5.33
C ASP A 103 6.90 -12.74 5.32
N LYS A 104 6.29 -12.12 4.31
CA LYS A 104 6.12 -10.65 4.24
C LYS A 104 5.22 -10.15 5.37
N LEU A 105 4.12 -10.85 5.69
CA LEU A 105 3.26 -10.50 6.82
C LEU A 105 4.03 -10.57 8.15
N ALA A 106 4.81 -11.61 8.37
CA ALA A 106 5.66 -11.73 9.57
C ALA A 106 6.71 -10.62 9.64
N SER A 107 7.27 -10.19 8.50
CA SER A 107 8.20 -9.06 8.42
C SER A 107 7.51 -7.75 8.81
N LEU A 108 6.32 -7.49 8.25
CA LEU A 108 5.51 -6.32 8.57
C LEU A 108 5.13 -6.27 10.07
N ILE A 109 4.71 -7.40 10.65
CA ILE A 109 4.41 -7.50 12.09
C ILE A 109 5.64 -7.11 12.93
N ARG A 110 6.84 -7.59 12.57
CA ARG A 110 8.08 -7.19 13.27
C ARG A 110 8.35 -5.69 13.15
N THR A 111 8.11 -5.12 11.96
CA THR A 111 8.24 -3.68 11.72
C THR A 111 7.29 -2.90 12.62
N ILE A 112 5.98 -3.20 12.60
CA ILE A 112 4.97 -2.53 13.44
C ILE A 112 5.33 -2.65 14.92
N ARG A 113 5.75 -3.85 15.37
CA ARG A 113 6.11 -4.11 16.77
C ARG A 113 7.29 -3.25 17.25
N SER A 114 8.26 -3.01 16.36
CA SER A 114 9.46 -2.21 16.66
C SER A 114 9.20 -0.71 16.75
N MET A 115 8.08 -0.22 16.18
CA MET A 115 7.75 1.20 16.14
C MET A 115 7.16 1.68 17.47
N ASP A 116 7.57 2.85 17.96
CA ASP A 116 6.95 3.50 19.13
C ASP A 116 5.66 4.22 18.73
N CYS A 117 4.70 3.48 18.16
CA CYS A 117 3.39 4.00 17.82
C CYS A 117 2.32 3.50 18.81
N LYS A 118 1.27 4.28 18.95
CA LYS A 118 0.09 3.96 19.76
C LYS A 118 -1.09 3.56 18.88
N TYR A 119 -1.21 4.21 17.72
CA TYR A 119 -2.27 3.98 16.76
C TYR A 119 -1.70 3.61 15.40
N CYS A 120 -2.41 2.75 14.70
CA CYS A 120 -2.17 2.35 13.33
C CYS A 120 -3.36 2.73 12.46
N ILE A 121 -3.09 3.29 11.29
CA ILE A 121 -4.12 3.74 10.34
C ILE A 121 -3.98 2.95 9.05
N LEU A 122 -5.01 2.20 8.72
CA LEU A 122 -5.19 1.48 7.47
C LEU A 122 -6.08 2.29 6.53
N SER A 123 -6.04 2.02 5.22
CA SER A 123 -6.79 2.81 4.23
C SER A 123 -8.31 2.67 4.36
N HIS A 124 -8.82 1.53 4.80
CA HIS A 124 -10.24 1.17 4.67
C HIS A 124 -10.95 0.91 6.00
N CYS A 125 -10.36 1.29 7.13
CA CYS A 125 -10.98 1.13 8.44
C CYS A 125 -10.67 2.29 9.38
N GLU A 126 -11.40 2.34 10.50
CA GLU A 126 -11.13 3.28 11.59
C GLU A 126 -9.73 3.03 12.19
N PRO A 127 -9.10 4.07 12.77
CA PRO A 127 -7.81 3.92 13.45
C PRO A 127 -7.85 2.82 14.52
N LEU A 128 -6.85 1.94 14.51
CA LEU A 128 -6.73 0.82 15.44
C LEU A 128 -5.65 1.09 16.49
N GLY A 129 -5.84 0.57 17.69
CA GLY A 129 -4.75 0.44 18.65
C GLY A 129 -3.68 -0.50 18.11
N LYS A 130 -2.39 -0.17 18.33
CA LYS A 130 -1.27 -1.01 17.87
C LYS A 130 -1.40 -2.46 18.31
N GLU A 131 -1.72 -2.68 19.59
CA GLU A 131 -1.82 -4.05 20.15
C GLU A 131 -3.01 -4.83 19.57
N ASP A 132 -4.13 -4.14 19.30
CA ASP A 132 -5.30 -4.76 18.67
C ASP A 132 -4.98 -5.21 17.24
N LEU A 133 -4.29 -4.35 16.47
CA LEU A 133 -3.82 -4.70 15.14
C LEU A 133 -2.84 -5.86 15.16
N LEU A 134 -1.84 -5.84 16.05
CA LEU A 134 -0.86 -6.93 16.16
C LEU A 134 -1.54 -8.26 16.51
N CYS A 135 -2.48 -8.25 17.45
CA CYS A 135 -3.25 -9.44 17.81
C CYS A 135 -4.02 -10.00 16.61
N TYR A 136 -4.66 -9.14 15.83
CA TYR A 136 -5.35 -9.56 14.61
C TYR A 136 -4.39 -10.15 13.57
N LEU A 137 -3.28 -9.46 13.24
CA LEU A 137 -2.33 -9.92 12.22
C LEU A 137 -1.66 -11.24 12.62
N GLU A 138 -1.37 -11.44 13.90
CA GLU A 138 -0.82 -12.70 14.42
C GLU A 138 -1.83 -13.85 14.35
N SER A 139 -3.12 -13.56 14.40
CA SER A 139 -4.17 -14.59 14.30
C SER A 139 -4.34 -15.13 12.89
N ILE A 140 -3.91 -14.39 11.88
CA ILE A 140 -3.98 -14.78 10.46
C ILE A 140 -2.63 -15.24 9.88
N LEU A 141 -1.53 -15.11 10.65
CA LEU A 141 -0.20 -15.59 10.30
C LEU A 141 -0.12 -17.11 10.46
#